data_94a35bc23c65b7cf913f03527528cf33
#
_entry.id   94a35bc23c65b7cf913f03527528cf33
#
_cell.length_a   1.000
_cell.length_b   1.000
_cell.length_c   1.000
_cell.angle_alpha   90.00
_cell.angle_beta   90.00
_cell.angle_gamma   90.00
#
_symmetry.space_group_name_H-M   'P 1'
#
loop_
_entity.id
_entity.type
_entity.pdbx_description
1 polymer ?
#
loop_
_entity_poly.entity_id
_entity_poly.type
_entity_poly.pdbx_seq_one_letter_code
_entity_poly.pdbx_strand_id
1 'polypeptide(L)'
;MTKKILVKRRHHYVWAHYLRSWDEGGGVFYVTPKGNVAQSNANGLSFEDGFYKISTLDDRDVEYLSGWIEKSAVGLKKLHEDFLGDFIIRSRLAEKANESKASSEMLTAGAALEFNALEDVHTNFERGALNVLNDLSAGHFESLDNDRNMLDFCCYLGHQIT
;
A
#
# COMPACT_ATOMS: atom_id res chain seq x y z
N MET A 1 -16.41 0.21 -23.96
CA MET A 1 -15.10 0.87 -23.74
C MET A 1 -14.29 0.02 -22.76
N THR A 2 -13.22 -0.61 -23.21
CA THR A 2 -12.33 -1.40 -22.34
C THR A 2 -11.54 -0.42 -21.46
N LYS A 3 -11.67 -0.54 -20.14
CA LYS A 3 -10.96 0.32 -19.20
C LYS A 3 -9.45 0.05 -19.34
N LYS A 4 -8.68 1.07 -19.68
CA LYS A 4 -7.21 0.96 -19.81
C LYS A 4 -6.60 0.53 -18.49
N ILE A 5 -5.84 -0.55 -18.50
CA ILE A 5 -5.12 -1.03 -17.33
C ILE A 5 -3.98 -0.03 -17.01
N LEU A 6 -3.97 0.51 -15.81
CA LEU A 6 -2.93 1.41 -15.31
C LEU A 6 -1.95 0.63 -14.45
N VAL A 7 -0.67 0.67 -14.79
CA VAL A 7 0.42 0.12 -13.97
C VAL A 7 0.97 1.25 -13.09
N LYS A 8 0.77 1.12 -11.79
CA LYS A 8 1.27 2.06 -10.77
C LYS A 8 2.71 1.68 -10.42
N ARG A 9 3.69 2.38 -10.97
CA ARG A 9 5.11 2.10 -10.70
C ARG A 9 5.67 2.92 -9.55
N ARG A 10 5.16 4.14 -9.37
CA ARG A 10 5.58 5.08 -8.34
C ARG A 10 4.76 4.85 -7.08
N HIS A 11 5.35 4.22 -6.10
CA HIS A 11 4.73 3.88 -4.82
C HIS A 11 5.18 4.87 -3.75
N HIS A 12 4.23 5.42 -2.99
CA HIS A 12 4.53 6.27 -1.85
C HIS A 12 4.54 5.41 -0.58
N TYR A 13 5.69 5.31 0.08
CA TYR A 13 5.81 4.64 1.38
C TYR A 13 5.39 5.54 2.56
N VAL A 14 5.22 6.85 2.32
CA VAL A 14 4.45 7.75 3.20
C VAL A 14 3.38 8.43 2.35
N TRP A 15 2.14 8.34 2.79
CA TRP A 15 1.01 8.84 2.03
C TRP A 15 1.11 10.34 1.72
N ALA A 16 1.06 10.70 0.47
CA ALA A 16 1.21 12.09 0.03
C ALA A 16 0.11 13.02 0.59
N HIS A 17 -1.10 12.50 0.86
CA HIS A 17 -2.16 13.26 1.51
C HIS A 17 -1.78 13.65 2.94
N TYR A 18 -1.22 12.71 3.71
CA TYR A 18 -0.71 13.00 5.05
C TYR A 18 0.39 14.07 5.02
N LEU A 19 1.33 13.98 4.07
CA LEU A 19 2.40 14.97 3.93
C LEU A 19 1.88 16.36 3.59
N ARG A 20 0.73 16.49 2.90
CA ARG A 20 0.11 17.80 2.61
C ARG A 20 -0.33 18.57 3.85
N SER A 21 -0.59 17.88 4.96
CA SER A 21 -0.91 18.55 6.23
C SER A 21 0.28 19.36 6.78
N TRP A 22 1.49 19.15 6.27
CA TRP A 22 2.72 19.85 6.62
C TRP A 22 3.15 20.86 5.55
N ASP A 23 2.28 21.14 4.56
CA ASP A 23 2.54 22.11 3.50
C ASP A 23 2.17 23.52 3.99
N GLU A 24 3.17 24.38 4.14
CA GLU A 24 3.04 25.78 4.56
C GLU A 24 2.94 26.76 3.37
N GLY A 25 2.28 26.33 2.28
CA GLY A 25 2.01 27.22 1.13
C GLY A 25 3.11 27.31 0.08
N GLY A 26 4.01 26.33 0.06
CA GLY A 26 5.08 26.22 -0.93
C GLY A 26 5.66 24.82 -1.03
N GLY A 27 5.16 23.91 -0.23
CA GLY A 27 5.59 22.54 -0.12
C GLY A 27 6.07 22.16 1.29
N VAL A 28 6.41 20.91 1.44
CA VAL A 28 6.88 20.30 2.70
C VAL A 28 8.39 20.49 2.81
N PHE A 29 8.85 20.97 3.97
CA PHE A 29 10.27 21.03 4.29
C PHE A 29 10.81 19.66 4.73
N TYR A 30 11.97 19.29 4.26
CA TYR A 30 12.61 18.03 4.63
C TYR A 30 14.13 18.17 4.68
N VAL A 31 14.78 17.25 5.40
CA VAL A 31 16.24 17.18 5.46
C VAL A 31 16.74 16.24 4.37
N THR A 32 17.59 16.75 3.49
CA THR A 32 18.23 15.95 2.43
C THR A 32 19.26 14.98 3.02
N PRO A 33 19.68 13.92 2.29
CA PRO A 33 20.75 13.02 2.72
C PRO A 33 22.08 13.72 3.05
N LYS A 34 22.30 14.95 2.52
CA LYS A 34 23.46 15.78 2.79
C LYS A 34 23.30 16.68 4.02
N GLY A 35 22.19 16.58 4.74
CA GLY A 35 21.90 17.37 5.94
C GLY A 35 21.37 18.78 5.67
N ASN A 36 21.12 19.16 4.41
CA ASN A 36 20.56 20.46 4.08
C ASN A 36 19.03 20.43 4.17
N VAL A 37 18.41 21.54 4.56
CA VAL A 37 16.96 21.71 4.48
C VAL A 37 16.59 22.05 3.04
N ALA A 38 15.60 21.35 2.51
CA ALA A 38 15.03 21.61 1.18
C ALA A 38 13.50 21.59 1.27
N GLN A 39 12.84 22.06 0.23
CA GLN A 39 11.38 22.10 0.13
C GLN A 39 10.93 21.41 -1.16
N SER A 40 9.87 20.60 -1.08
CA SER A 40 9.27 19.94 -2.24
C SER A 40 7.77 19.78 -2.04
N ASN A 41 7.02 19.62 -3.13
CA ASN A 41 5.61 19.24 -2.99
C ASN A 41 5.49 17.81 -2.44
N ALA A 42 4.39 17.51 -1.74
CA ALA A 42 4.16 16.21 -1.10
C ALA A 42 4.26 15.02 -2.07
N ASN A 43 3.84 15.20 -3.33
CA ASN A 43 3.94 14.13 -4.35
C ASN A 43 5.39 13.88 -4.80
N GLY A 44 6.31 14.78 -4.51
CA GLY A 44 7.74 14.65 -4.79
C GLY A 44 8.55 14.01 -3.68
N LEU A 45 7.90 13.60 -2.60
CA LEU A 45 8.54 13.07 -1.39
C LEU A 45 8.10 11.64 -1.11
N SER A 46 8.94 10.90 -0.39
CA SER A 46 8.62 9.59 0.20
C SER A 46 8.02 8.61 -0.81
N PHE A 47 8.62 8.51 -1.99
CA PHE A 47 8.24 7.53 -3.00
C PHE A 47 9.48 6.80 -3.54
N GLU A 48 9.23 5.58 -4.04
CA GLU A 48 10.20 4.78 -4.78
C GLU A 48 9.49 4.00 -5.88
N ASP A 49 10.16 3.85 -7.03
CA ASP A 49 9.61 3.05 -8.11
C ASP A 49 9.66 1.56 -7.77
N GLY A 50 8.50 0.92 -7.73
CA GLY A 50 8.38 -0.50 -7.45
C GLY A 50 8.54 -0.87 -5.97
N PHE A 51 8.43 0.06 -5.02
CA PHE A 51 8.57 -0.22 -3.58
C PHE A 51 7.65 -1.38 -3.12
N TYR A 52 6.40 -1.39 -3.57
CA TYR A 52 5.42 -2.45 -3.28
C TYR A 52 5.31 -3.50 -4.39
N LYS A 53 6.31 -3.60 -5.27
CA LYS A 53 6.33 -4.61 -6.30
C LYS A 53 6.41 -6.00 -5.67
N ILE A 54 5.47 -6.88 -6.04
CA ILE A 54 5.45 -8.25 -5.54
C ILE A 54 6.31 -9.18 -6.40
N SER A 55 6.82 -10.24 -5.78
CA SER A 55 7.45 -11.39 -6.44
C SER A 55 6.70 -12.67 -6.12
N THR A 56 6.91 -13.71 -6.92
CA THR A 56 6.33 -15.02 -6.68
C THR A 56 6.96 -15.62 -5.41
N LEU A 57 6.11 -16.14 -4.53
CA LEU A 57 6.52 -16.87 -3.34
C LEU A 57 6.84 -18.32 -3.74
N ASP A 58 7.95 -18.84 -3.25
CA ASP A 58 8.26 -20.26 -3.35
C ASP A 58 7.51 -21.08 -2.27
N ASP A 59 7.63 -22.40 -2.31
CA ASP A 59 6.91 -23.27 -1.36
C ASP A 59 7.39 -23.07 0.09
N ARG A 60 8.65 -22.67 0.30
CA ARG A 60 9.22 -22.38 1.63
C ARG A 60 8.67 -21.07 2.18
N ASP A 61 8.53 -20.05 1.32
CA ASP A 61 7.92 -18.77 1.70
C ASP A 61 6.48 -19.00 2.14
N VAL A 62 5.71 -19.79 1.37
CA VAL A 62 4.31 -20.12 1.68
C VAL A 62 4.22 -20.90 2.99
N GLU A 63 5.07 -21.91 3.21
CA GLU A 63 5.10 -22.65 4.46
C GLU A 63 5.42 -21.77 5.66
N TYR A 64 6.42 -20.90 5.53
CA TYR A 64 6.83 -19.95 6.57
C TYR A 64 5.68 -18.99 6.94
N LEU A 65 5.06 -18.36 5.95
CA LEU A 65 3.94 -17.44 6.17
C LEU A 65 2.72 -18.15 6.76
N SER A 66 2.41 -19.36 6.28
CA SER A 66 1.33 -20.19 6.84
C SER A 66 1.58 -20.52 8.32
N GLY A 67 2.85 -20.80 8.68
CA GLY A 67 3.22 -21.02 10.08
C GLY A 67 3.03 -19.80 10.99
N TRP A 68 3.14 -18.59 10.45
CA TRP A 68 2.79 -17.35 11.17
C TRP A 68 1.27 -17.17 11.28
N ILE A 69 0.54 -17.47 10.19
CA ILE A 69 -0.93 -17.37 10.15
C ILE A 69 -1.56 -18.33 11.17
N GLU A 70 -1.00 -19.53 11.37
CA GLU A 70 -1.46 -20.47 12.39
C GLU A 70 -1.41 -19.91 13.81
N LYS A 71 -0.50 -18.98 14.08
CA LYS A 71 -0.37 -18.32 15.39
C LYS A 71 -1.26 -17.08 15.53
N SER A 72 -1.99 -16.71 14.51
CA SER A 72 -2.89 -15.56 14.54
C SER A 72 -4.09 -15.81 15.46
N ALA A 73 -4.65 -14.72 16.01
CA ALA A 73 -5.91 -14.81 16.74
C ALA A 73 -7.01 -15.44 15.85
N VAL A 74 -7.87 -16.26 16.46
CA VAL A 74 -8.89 -17.06 15.74
C VAL A 74 -9.72 -16.22 14.75
N GLY A 75 -10.09 -14.99 15.12
CA GLY A 75 -10.87 -14.09 14.25
C GLY A 75 -10.09 -13.52 13.05
N LEU A 76 -8.75 -13.57 13.08
CA LEU A 76 -7.89 -13.02 12.03
C LEU A 76 -7.33 -14.11 11.11
N LYS A 77 -7.30 -15.36 11.55
CA LYS A 77 -6.69 -16.48 10.80
C LYS A 77 -7.24 -16.57 9.38
N LYS A 78 -8.58 -16.63 9.25
CA LYS A 78 -9.24 -16.71 7.95
C LYS A 78 -8.92 -15.52 7.04
N LEU A 79 -8.88 -14.31 7.59
CA LEU A 79 -8.53 -13.10 6.85
C LEU A 79 -7.10 -13.18 6.29
N HIS A 80 -6.15 -13.64 7.10
CA HIS A 80 -4.75 -13.78 6.69
C HIS A 80 -4.57 -14.91 5.67
N GLU A 81 -5.29 -16.03 5.81
CA GLU A 81 -5.30 -17.12 4.83
C GLU A 81 -5.83 -16.64 3.47
N ASP A 82 -6.95 -15.93 3.47
CA ASP A 82 -7.56 -15.38 2.26
C ASP A 82 -6.62 -14.36 1.58
N PHE A 83 -5.95 -13.50 2.37
CA PHE A 83 -4.97 -12.54 1.86
C PHE A 83 -3.76 -13.24 1.23
N LEU A 84 -3.18 -14.23 1.93
CA LEU A 84 -2.04 -14.99 1.39
C LEU A 84 -2.44 -15.74 0.11
N GLY A 85 -3.65 -16.35 0.08
CA GLY A 85 -4.16 -17.05 -1.09
C GLY A 85 -4.32 -16.12 -2.31
N ASP A 86 -4.90 -14.92 -2.12
CA ASP A 86 -5.04 -13.91 -3.17
C ASP A 86 -3.67 -13.43 -3.66
N PHE A 87 -2.72 -13.21 -2.76
CA PHE A 87 -1.34 -12.82 -3.08
C PHE A 87 -0.64 -13.88 -3.94
N ILE A 88 -0.73 -15.16 -3.56
CA ILE A 88 -0.14 -16.27 -4.32
C ILE A 88 -0.73 -16.35 -5.73
N ILE A 89 -2.04 -16.21 -5.85
CA ILE A 89 -2.73 -16.23 -7.15
C ILE A 89 -2.23 -15.08 -8.03
N ARG A 90 -2.19 -13.85 -7.50
CA ARG A 90 -1.77 -12.66 -8.26
C ARG A 90 -0.32 -12.75 -8.70
N SER A 91 0.59 -13.16 -7.81
CA SER A 91 2.01 -13.29 -8.13
C SER A 91 2.27 -14.35 -9.19
N ARG A 92 1.61 -15.51 -9.12
CA ARG A 92 1.72 -16.57 -10.14
C ARG A 92 1.11 -16.16 -11.49
N LEU A 93 0.02 -15.41 -11.49
CA LEU A 93 -0.56 -14.86 -12.73
C LEU A 93 0.36 -13.80 -13.36
N ALA A 94 0.99 -12.97 -12.55
CA ALA A 94 1.97 -11.99 -13.03
C ALA A 94 3.18 -12.68 -13.67
N GLU A 95 3.72 -13.74 -13.03
CA GLU A 95 4.82 -14.54 -13.56
C GLU A 95 4.48 -15.16 -14.91
N LYS A 96 3.31 -15.82 -15.02
CA LYS A 96 2.84 -16.40 -16.29
C LYS A 96 2.64 -15.36 -17.39
N ALA A 97 2.16 -14.17 -17.05
CA ALA A 97 1.99 -13.09 -18.01
C ALA A 97 3.33 -12.55 -18.54
N ASN A 98 4.43 -12.73 -17.82
CA ASN A 98 5.78 -12.32 -18.20
C ASN A 98 6.54 -13.39 -19.03
N GLU A 99 5.93 -14.55 -19.32
CA GLU A 99 6.53 -15.58 -20.17
C GLU A 99 6.69 -15.11 -21.63
N SER A 100 7.70 -15.63 -22.33
CA SER A 100 8.27 -15.12 -23.58
C SER A 100 7.37 -15.08 -24.83
N LYS A 101 6.07 -15.40 -24.72
CA LYS A 101 5.09 -15.39 -25.80
C LYS A 101 3.82 -14.58 -25.50
N ALA A 102 3.83 -13.81 -24.43
CA ALA A 102 2.67 -13.03 -24.02
C ALA A 102 2.39 -11.86 -24.97
N SER A 103 1.12 -11.58 -25.23
CA SER A 103 0.72 -10.36 -25.96
C SER A 103 1.06 -9.11 -25.13
N SER A 104 1.14 -7.94 -25.78
CA SER A 104 1.34 -6.66 -25.10
C SER A 104 0.30 -6.39 -24.01
N GLU A 105 -0.94 -6.84 -24.21
CA GLU A 105 -2.00 -6.72 -23.23
C GLU A 105 -1.76 -7.63 -22.02
N MET A 106 -1.31 -8.86 -22.22
CA MET A 106 -0.95 -9.79 -21.15
C MET A 106 0.23 -9.27 -20.33
N LEU A 107 1.27 -8.74 -20.98
CA LEU A 107 2.41 -8.12 -20.32
C LEU A 107 1.98 -6.92 -19.45
N THR A 108 1.07 -6.09 -19.96
CA THR A 108 0.52 -4.95 -19.21
C THR A 108 -0.31 -5.42 -18.02
N ALA A 109 -1.14 -6.45 -18.20
CA ALA A 109 -1.93 -7.03 -17.11
C ALA A 109 -1.04 -7.67 -16.04
N GLY A 110 -0.01 -8.43 -16.43
CA GLY A 110 0.98 -9.01 -15.52
C GLY A 110 1.70 -7.94 -14.71
N ALA A 111 2.19 -6.90 -15.38
CA ALA A 111 2.82 -5.76 -14.70
C ALA A 111 1.86 -5.06 -13.72
N ALA A 112 0.57 -4.93 -14.06
CA ALA A 112 -0.40 -4.37 -13.13
C ALA A 112 -0.63 -5.25 -11.90
N LEU A 113 -0.67 -6.58 -12.06
CA LEU A 113 -0.75 -7.49 -10.92
C LEU A 113 0.49 -7.38 -10.03
N GLU A 114 1.67 -7.27 -10.64
CA GLU A 114 2.94 -7.21 -9.92
C GLU A 114 3.13 -5.88 -9.15
N PHE A 115 2.79 -4.76 -9.77
CA PHE A 115 3.02 -3.43 -9.19
C PHE A 115 1.85 -2.90 -8.36
N ASN A 116 0.61 -3.27 -8.68
CA ASN A 116 -0.56 -2.66 -8.04
C ASN A 116 -1.06 -3.45 -6.84
N ALA A 117 -0.72 -4.73 -6.68
CA ALA A 117 -1.35 -5.60 -5.68
C ALA A 117 -1.25 -5.04 -4.25
N LEU A 118 -0.05 -4.77 -3.76
CA LEU A 118 0.14 -4.18 -2.44
C LEU A 118 -0.19 -2.68 -2.40
N GLU A 119 0.11 -1.94 -3.46
CA GLU A 119 -0.27 -0.53 -3.58
C GLU A 119 -1.79 -0.30 -3.46
N ASP A 120 -2.61 -1.20 -4.03
CA ASP A 120 -4.07 -1.14 -3.88
C ASP A 120 -4.52 -1.44 -2.45
N VAL A 121 -3.84 -2.35 -1.75
CA VAL A 121 -4.08 -2.63 -0.32
C VAL A 121 -3.78 -1.38 0.52
N HIS A 122 -2.60 -0.77 0.35
CA HIS A 122 -2.24 0.48 1.03
C HIS A 122 -3.26 1.59 0.75
N THR A 123 -3.60 1.80 -0.52
CA THR A 123 -4.60 2.80 -0.93
C THR A 123 -5.96 2.58 -0.23
N ASN A 124 -6.37 1.34 0.02
CA ASN A 124 -7.63 1.05 0.70
C ASN A 124 -7.59 1.45 2.18
N PHE A 125 -6.48 1.17 2.89
CA PHE A 125 -6.31 1.60 4.29
C PHE A 125 -6.22 3.12 4.40
N GLU A 126 -5.48 3.77 3.51
CA GLU A 126 -5.38 5.23 3.44
C GLU A 126 -6.75 5.89 3.25
N ARG A 127 -7.56 5.36 2.30
CA ARG A 127 -8.92 5.85 2.05
C ARG A 127 -9.85 5.62 3.24
N GLY A 128 -9.75 4.46 3.91
CA GLY A 128 -10.51 4.18 5.11
C GLY A 128 -10.27 5.21 6.20
N ALA A 129 -9.00 5.56 6.41
CA ALA A 129 -8.59 6.51 7.46
C ALA A 129 -8.79 7.99 7.09
N LEU A 130 -9.11 8.33 5.83
CA LEU A 130 -9.14 9.72 5.35
C LEU A 130 -9.98 10.65 6.22
N ASN A 131 -11.19 10.24 6.57
CA ASN A 131 -12.12 11.08 7.35
C ASN A 131 -11.59 11.30 8.76
N VAL A 132 -11.18 10.24 9.46
CA VAL A 132 -10.66 10.35 10.82
C VAL A 132 -9.38 11.17 10.87
N LEU A 133 -8.49 11.06 9.89
CA LEU A 133 -7.27 11.87 9.82
C LEU A 133 -7.58 13.36 9.60
N ASN A 134 -8.57 13.68 8.77
CA ASN A 134 -9.02 15.05 8.56
C ASN A 134 -9.63 15.64 9.85
N ASP A 135 -10.46 14.86 10.55
CA ASP A 135 -11.05 15.25 11.84
C ASP A 135 -9.96 15.53 12.87
N LEU A 136 -8.99 14.62 13.02
CA LEU A 136 -7.86 14.79 13.95
C LEU A 136 -7.01 16.01 13.60
N SER A 137 -6.78 16.27 12.31
CA SER A 137 -6.05 17.46 11.85
C SER A 137 -6.80 18.76 12.16
N ALA A 138 -8.13 18.70 12.24
CA ALA A 138 -9.00 19.82 12.64
C ALA A 138 -9.15 19.95 14.17
N GLY A 139 -8.58 19.02 14.95
CA GLY A 139 -8.69 19.00 16.42
C GLY A 139 -9.93 18.29 16.97
N HIS A 140 -10.67 17.57 16.12
CA HIS A 140 -11.86 16.80 16.50
C HIS A 140 -11.48 15.39 16.96
N PHE A 141 -10.91 15.26 18.16
CA PHE A 141 -10.45 13.99 18.71
C PHE A 141 -11.57 13.01 19.07
N GLU A 142 -12.78 13.53 19.31
CA GLU A 142 -14.01 12.75 19.55
C GLU A 142 -14.37 11.84 18.36
N SER A 143 -13.81 12.09 17.19
CA SER A 143 -13.95 11.20 16.02
C SER A 143 -13.44 9.78 16.31
N LEU A 144 -12.49 9.62 17.24
CA LEU A 144 -11.96 8.31 17.66
C LEU A 144 -12.89 7.53 18.61
N ASP A 145 -13.92 8.17 19.17
CA ASP A 145 -14.92 7.49 20.01
C ASP A 145 -15.85 6.59 19.18
N ASN A 146 -15.83 6.75 17.85
CA ASN A 146 -16.52 5.86 16.93
C ASN A 146 -15.66 4.64 16.63
N ASP A 147 -16.16 3.44 16.93
CA ASP A 147 -15.43 2.17 16.76
C ASP A 147 -14.89 1.97 15.33
N ARG A 148 -15.66 2.39 14.32
CA ARG A 148 -15.24 2.26 12.92
C ARG A 148 -14.07 3.19 12.60
N ASN A 149 -14.13 4.44 13.02
CA ASN A 149 -13.06 5.43 12.84
C ASN A 149 -11.79 4.97 13.57
N MET A 150 -11.94 4.48 14.80
CA MET A 150 -10.83 3.93 15.58
C MET A 150 -10.17 2.75 14.86
N LEU A 151 -10.98 1.81 14.34
CA LEU A 151 -10.45 0.67 13.57
C LEU A 151 -9.70 1.13 12.32
N ASP A 152 -10.30 2.01 11.52
CA ASP A 152 -9.69 2.52 10.29
C ASP A 152 -8.38 3.27 10.60
N PHE A 153 -8.34 4.04 11.69
CA PHE A 153 -7.14 4.73 12.16
C PHE A 153 -6.05 3.75 12.61
N CYS A 154 -6.40 2.73 13.40
CA CYS A 154 -5.45 1.70 13.83
C CYS A 154 -4.88 0.91 12.64
N CYS A 155 -5.72 0.55 11.67
CA CYS A 155 -5.29 -0.12 10.44
C CYS A 155 -4.32 0.75 9.63
N TYR A 156 -4.62 2.04 9.50
CA TYR A 156 -3.73 3.00 8.84
C TYR A 156 -2.39 3.11 9.56
N LEU A 157 -2.36 3.29 10.89
CA LEU A 157 -1.12 3.36 11.65
C LEU A 157 -0.29 2.08 11.53
N GLY A 158 -0.94 0.91 11.68
CA GLY A 158 -0.26 -0.37 11.52
C GLY A 158 0.43 -0.50 10.17
N HIS A 159 -0.19 0.04 9.13
CA HIS A 159 0.31 0.02 7.75
C HIS A 159 1.45 1.01 7.47
N GLN A 160 1.56 2.09 8.26
CA GLN A 160 2.65 3.07 8.14
C GLN A 160 3.92 2.64 8.90
N ILE A 161 3.82 1.67 9.81
CA ILE A 161 4.93 1.22 10.67
C ILE A 161 5.67 0.02 10.05
N THR A 162 5.06 -0.67 9.08
CA THR A 162 5.62 -1.83 8.39
C THR A 162 6.33 -1.46 7.11
#